data_e2a9a5a6a389dce6a04689a10937b351
#
_entry.id   e2a9a5a6a389dce6a04689a10937b351
#
_cell.length_a   1.000
_cell.length_b   1.000
_cell.length_c   1.000
_cell.angle_alpha   90.00
_cell.angle_beta   90.00
_cell.angle_gamma   90.00
#
_symmetry.space_group_name_H-M   'P 1'
#
loop_
_entity.id
_entity.type
_entity.pdbx_description
1 polymer ?
#
loop_
_entity_poly.entity_id
_entity_poly.type
_entity_poly.pdbx_seq_one_letter_code
_entity_poly.pdbx_strand_id
1 'polypeptide(L)'
;MLEDLQVSIERPLTKEAIDELICRSEDYLLRQAETVADAVKNSAGEVVVLVDGPSCAGKSGFAALLANCLSKREVLSRVISLTSFLKNETEYRDECKKRGLKVNYALLEALYLDELEECMSLIHQGETALLPVYDRKWATRRELIPFTKREGQVLIIEGSGVNDGRIRSFLTADSRVISLKVDLLRAYCSNAGWFSSSDLRFARRFVRDGLLYGRGVERIYADLELERMQARKSGGESEVSFDFTIDTTLGYEPLILKNELHKILGSVKSESRYYLSSTKFLSRLDTVPELDRSFLPEGSIYKTFI
;
A
#
# COMPACT_ATOMS: atom_id res chain seq x y z
N MET A 1 16.82 18.00 10.86
CA MET A 1 16.14 16.69 11.08
C MET A 1 14.61 16.75 10.95
N LEU A 2 13.91 17.83 11.35
CA LEU A 2 12.45 17.96 11.10
C LEU A 2 12.13 18.54 9.72
N GLU A 3 13.01 19.34 9.15
CA GLU A 3 12.86 19.96 7.81
C GLU A 3 12.89 18.92 6.69
N ASP A 4 13.66 17.84 6.82
CA ASP A 4 13.73 16.74 5.84
C ASP A 4 12.44 15.90 5.76
N LEU A 5 11.56 16.03 6.76
CA LEU A 5 10.29 15.30 6.85
C LEU A 5 9.09 16.13 6.34
N GLN A 6 9.33 17.28 5.71
CA GLN A 6 8.28 18.16 5.22
C GLN A 6 8.38 18.34 3.71
N VAL A 7 7.23 18.32 3.05
CA VAL A 7 7.10 18.77 1.66
C VAL A 7 6.44 20.14 1.71
N SER A 8 7.22 21.19 1.41
CA SER A 8 6.72 22.57 1.37
C SER A 8 6.38 22.96 -0.06
N ILE A 9 5.23 23.59 -0.26
CA ILE A 9 4.82 24.17 -1.54
C ILE A 9 4.55 25.65 -1.34
N GLU A 10 5.35 26.46 -2.01
CA GLU A 10 5.16 27.92 -2.08
C GLU A 10 4.23 28.28 -3.24
N ARG A 11 3.43 29.32 -3.07
CA ARG A 11 2.57 29.85 -4.13
C ARG A 11 3.17 31.11 -4.74
N PRO A 12 2.99 31.36 -6.04
CA PRO A 12 2.27 30.55 -7.04
C PRO A 12 3.12 29.39 -7.57
N LEU A 13 2.48 28.25 -7.88
CA LEU A 13 3.13 27.13 -8.55
C LEU A 13 3.28 27.46 -10.04
N THR A 14 4.50 27.69 -10.47
CA THR A 14 4.81 27.73 -11.91
C THR A 14 4.86 26.29 -12.45
N LYS A 15 4.78 26.15 -13.77
CA LYS A 15 4.90 24.83 -14.41
C LYS A 15 6.22 24.17 -14.05
N GLU A 16 7.30 24.93 -14.06
CA GLU A 16 8.64 24.46 -13.72
C GLU A 16 8.71 23.95 -12.26
N ALA A 17 8.07 24.66 -11.32
CA ALA A 17 8.01 24.22 -9.92
C ALA A 17 7.19 22.94 -9.74
N ILE A 18 6.14 22.75 -10.53
CA ILE A 18 5.34 21.51 -10.54
C ILE A 18 6.18 20.36 -11.10
N ASP A 19 6.81 20.55 -12.24
CA ASP A 19 7.65 19.53 -12.88
C ASP A 19 8.81 19.13 -11.95
N GLU A 20 9.44 20.09 -11.28
CA GLU A 20 10.48 19.84 -10.28
C GLU A 20 9.94 19.03 -9.09
N LEU A 21 8.78 19.39 -8.55
CA LEU A 21 8.16 18.70 -7.41
C LEU A 21 7.84 17.24 -7.75
N ILE A 22 7.30 17.00 -8.94
CA ILE A 22 7.00 15.65 -9.43
C ILE A 22 8.30 14.86 -9.59
N CYS A 23 9.27 15.41 -10.31
CA CYS A 23 10.56 14.76 -10.57
C CYS A 23 11.26 14.39 -9.25
N ARG A 24 11.40 15.32 -8.32
CA ARG A 24 12.02 15.06 -7.01
C ARG A 24 11.31 14.00 -6.21
N SER A 25 9.97 13.93 -6.26
CA SER A 25 9.18 12.96 -5.54
C SER A 25 9.36 11.55 -6.12
N GLU A 26 9.30 11.43 -7.46
CA GLU A 26 9.46 10.15 -8.16
C GLU A 26 10.91 9.64 -8.04
N ASP A 27 11.90 10.52 -8.21
CA ASP A 27 13.32 10.16 -8.05
C ASP A 27 13.66 9.71 -6.62
N TYR A 28 13.05 10.34 -5.62
CA TYR A 28 13.25 9.94 -4.24
C TYR A 28 12.77 8.51 -3.99
N LEU A 29 11.59 8.18 -4.51
CA LEU A 29 11.03 6.84 -4.36
C LEU A 29 11.82 5.81 -5.18
N LEU A 30 12.23 6.18 -6.40
CA LEU A 30 13.05 5.33 -7.27
C LEU A 30 14.39 4.97 -6.61
N ARG A 31 15.10 5.96 -6.03
CA ARG A 31 16.38 5.71 -5.34
C ARG A 31 16.24 4.72 -4.19
N GLN A 32 15.15 4.77 -3.43
CA GLN A 32 14.91 3.77 -2.37
C GLN A 32 14.73 2.37 -2.97
N ALA A 33 13.99 2.25 -4.07
CA ALA A 33 13.81 0.95 -4.74
C ALA A 33 15.13 0.42 -5.34
N GLU A 34 15.97 1.31 -5.90
CA GLU A 34 17.30 0.96 -6.41
C GLU A 34 18.22 0.46 -5.29
N THR A 35 18.22 1.14 -4.13
CA THR A 35 19.00 0.71 -2.95
C THR A 35 18.61 -0.70 -2.50
N VAL A 36 17.31 -0.98 -2.43
CA VAL A 36 16.83 -2.32 -2.08
C VAL A 36 17.19 -3.33 -3.17
N ALA A 37 17.05 -2.98 -4.45
CA ALA A 37 17.40 -3.85 -5.56
C ALA A 37 18.91 -4.21 -5.57
N ASP A 38 19.77 -3.27 -5.20
CA ASP A 38 21.22 -3.52 -5.05
C ASP A 38 21.51 -4.46 -3.87
N ALA A 39 20.82 -4.30 -2.75
CA ALA A 39 20.92 -5.20 -1.61
C ALA A 39 20.46 -6.63 -1.98
N VAL A 40 19.37 -6.76 -2.73
CA VAL A 40 18.86 -8.05 -3.23
C VAL A 40 19.88 -8.69 -4.16
N LYS A 41 20.38 -7.96 -5.17
CA LYS A 41 21.36 -8.46 -6.15
C LYS A 41 22.65 -8.94 -5.51
N ASN A 42 23.11 -8.27 -4.45
CA ASN A 42 24.34 -8.59 -3.74
C ASN A 42 24.16 -9.67 -2.66
N SER A 43 22.95 -10.15 -2.45
CA SER A 43 22.68 -11.25 -1.51
C SER A 43 23.00 -12.61 -2.13
N ALA A 44 23.57 -13.50 -1.33
CA ALA A 44 23.82 -14.88 -1.76
C ALA A 44 22.61 -15.78 -1.46
N GLY A 45 22.42 -16.80 -2.27
CA GLY A 45 21.38 -17.81 -2.08
C GLY A 45 20.00 -17.38 -2.54
N GLU A 46 19.00 -18.08 -2.05
CA GLU A 46 17.60 -17.76 -2.33
C GLU A 46 17.17 -16.51 -1.57
N VAL A 47 16.62 -15.53 -2.27
CA VAL A 47 16.17 -14.26 -1.66
C VAL A 47 14.65 -14.13 -1.70
N VAL A 48 14.08 -13.78 -0.55
CA VAL A 48 12.66 -13.40 -0.42
C VAL A 48 12.59 -12.00 0.15
N VAL A 49 11.85 -11.11 -0.52
CA VAL A 49 11.61 -9.74 -0.06
C VAL A 49 10.20 -9.66 0.52
N LEU A 50 10.08 -9.25 1.78
CA LEU A 50 8.79 -9.03 2.45
C LEU A 50 8.49 -7.53 2.49
N VAL A 51 7.38 -7.11 1.87
CA VAL A 51 6.96 -5.71 1.78
C VAL A 51 5.75 -5.49 2.69
N ASP A 52 6.00 -5.06 3.92
CA ASP A 52 4.98 -4.83 4.95
C ASP A 52 4.62 -3.35 5.07
N GLY A 53 3.50 -3.09 5.71
CA GLY A 53 3.03 -1.74 6.02
C GLY A 53 1.50 -1.63 6.08
N PRO A 54 0.98 -0.51 6.56
CA PRO A 54 -0.45 -0.32 6.70
C PRO A 54 -1.18 -0.23 5.34
N SER A 55 -2.50 -0.32 5.38
CA SER A 55 -3.34 -0.13 4.18
C SER A 55 -3.09 1.25 3.57
N CYS A 56 -3.03 1.32 2.24
CA CYS A 56 -2.74 2.55 1.47
C CYS A 56 -1.35 3.16 1.68
N ALA A 57 -0.42 2.42 2.27
CA ALA A 57 0.98 2.85 2.38
C ALA A 57 1.77 2.80 1.06
N GLY A 58 1.22 2.23 -0.02
CA GLY A 58 1.91 2.13 -1.31
C GLY A 58 2.69 0.83 -1.53
N LYS A 59 2.46 -0.21 -0.72
CA LYS A 59 3.17 -1.50 -0.81
C LYS A 59 3.20 -2.10 -2.21
N SER A 60 2.02 -2.27 -2.83
CA SER A 60 1.91 -2.90 -4.16
C SER A 60 2.63 -2.07 -5.25
N GLY A 61 2.52 -0.73 -5.19
CA GLY A 61 3.24 0.17 -6.10
C GLY A 61 4.75 0.07 -5.92
N PHE A 62 5.22 0.05 -4.66
CA PHE A 62 6.64 -0.11 -4.37
C PHE A 62 7.16 -1.50 -4.76
N ALA A 63 6.39 -2.57 -4.52
CA ALA A 63 6.77 -3.92 -4.94
C ALA A 63 6.91 -4.02 -6.48
N ALA A 64 6.01 -3.39 -7.23
CA ALA A 64 6.11 -3.32 -8.69
C ALA A 64 7.33 -2.50 -9.16
N LEU A 65 7.61 -1.35 -8.50
CA LEU A 65 8.80 -0.54 -8.78
C LEU A 65 10.08 -1.33 -8.50
N LEU A 66 10.14 -2.03 -7.37
CA LEU A 66 11.28 -2.88 -7.01
C LEU A 66 11.49 -3.99 -8.04
N ALA A 67 10.41 -4.64 -8.47
CA ALA A 67 10.49 -5.67 -9.52
C ALA A 67 11.06 -5.10 -10.83
N ASN A 68 10.69 -3.87 -11.22
CA ASN A 68 11.25 -3.18 -12.38
C ASN A 68 12.74 -2.86 -12.17
N CYS A 69 13.15 -2.41 -10.98
CA CYS A 69 14.55 -2.15 -10.66
C CYS A 69 15.40 -3.43 -10.69
N LEU A 70 14.86 -4.55 -10.24
CA LEU A 70 15.50 -5.87 -10.31
C LEU A 70 15.63 -6.34 -11.77
N SER A 71 14.58 -6.17 -12.58
CA SER A 71 14.62 -6.51 -14.01
C SER A 71 15.71 -5.74 -14.75
N LYS A 72 15.89 -4.45 -14.47
CA LYS A 72 17.00 -3.63 -15.04
C LYS A 72 18.39 -4.16 -14.63
N ARG A 73 18.46 -4.92 -13.55
CA ARG A 73 19.70 -5.57 -13.04
C ARG A 73 19.83 -7.04 -13.47
N GLU A 74 18.96 -7.47 -14.40
CA GLU A 74 18.89 -8.86 -14.89
C GLU A 74 18.52 -9.88 -13.81
N VAL A 75 17.85 -9.42 -12.74
CA VAL A 75 17.35 -10.28 -11.66
C VAL A 75 15.87 -10.56 -11.91
N LEU A 76 15.52 -11.82 -12.12
CA LEU A 76 14.14 -12.25 -12.26
C LEU A 76 13.44 -12.13 -10.89
N SER A 77 12.22 -11.62 -10.90
CA SER A 77 11.41 -11.55 -9.69
C SER A 77 9.94 -11.87 -9.95
N ARG A 78 9.22 -12.22 -8.90
CA ARG A 78 7.76 -12.41 -8.92
C ARG A 78 7.15 -11.72 -7.70
N VAL A 79 6.18 -10.86 -7.93
CA VAL A 79 5.38 -10.26 -6.86
C VAL A 79 4.20 -11.19 -6.54
N ILE A 80 4.02 -11.49 -5.25
CA ILE A 80 2.90 -12.25 -4.69
C ILE A 80 2.23 -11.35 -3.66
N SER A 81 0.95 -11.06 -3.84
CA SER A 81 0.19 -10.23 -2.90
C SER A 81 -0.61 -11.09 -1.93
N LEU A 82 -0.47 -10.86 -0.63
CA LEU A 82 -1.35 -11.48 0.38
C LEU A 82 -2.82 -11.19 0.12
N THR A 83 -3.13 -10.06 -0.53
CA THR A 83 -4.51 -9.73 -0.90
C THR A 83 -5.13 -10.76 -1.83
N SER A 84 -4.32 -11.45 -2.63
CA SER A 84 -4.79 -12.51 -3.51
C SER A 84 -5.40 -13.70 -2.75
N PHE A 85 -4.98 -13.88 -1.51
CA PHE A 85 -5.45 -14.95 -0.62
C PHE A 85 -6.58 -14.51 0.31
N LEU A 86 -7.16 -13.32 0.13
CA LEU A 86 -8.31 -12.89 0.92
C LEU A 86 -9.51 -13.82 0.72
N LYS A 87 -10.21 -14.11 1.80
CA LYS A 87 -11.49 -14.79 1.79
C LYS A 87 -12.53 -13.95 1.04
N ASN A 88 -13.47 -14.61 0.37
CA ASN A 88 -14.59 -13.92 -0.24
C ASN A 88 -15.38 -13.12 0.83
N GLU A 89 -15.90 -11.95 0.46
CA GLU A 89 -16.55 -11.06 1.44
C GLU A 89 -17.70 -11.71 2.18
N THR A 90 -18.57 -12.43 1.48
CA THR A 90 -19.72 -13.11 2.08
C THR A 90 -19.28 -14.16 3.08
N GLU A 91 -18.33 -15.01 2.70
CA GLU A 91 -17.79 -16.06 3.54
C GLU A 91 -17.14 -15.52 4.82
N TYR A 92 -16.25 -14.53 4.69
CA TYR A 92 -15.58 -13.93 5.84
C TYR A 92 -16.54 -13.19 6.77
N ARG A 93 -17.56 -12.52 6.23
CA ARG A 93 -18.62 -11.89 7.03
C ARG A 93 -19.41 -12.92 7.84
N ASP A 94 -19.79 -14.05 7.24
CA ASP A 94 -20.52 -15.11 7.91
C ASP A 94 -19.68 -15.78 8.99
N GLU A 95 -18.40 -16.01 8.73
CA GLU A 95 -17.44 -16.51 9.72
C GLU A 95 -17.32 -15.55 10.92
N CYS A 96 -17.10 -14.26 10.66
CA CYS A 96 -17.03 -13.25 11.71
C CYS A 96 -18.32 -13.17 12.52
N LYS A 97 -19.48 -13.23 11.85
CA LYS A 97 -20.80 -13.22 12.53
C LYS A 97 -20.98 -14.42 13.46
N LYS A 98 -20.63 -15.63 12.99
CA LYS A 98 -20.69 -16.86 13.80
C LYS A 98 -19.80 -16.77 15.03
N ARG A 99 -18.66 -16.11 14.93
CA ARG A 99 -17.67 -15.95 16.00
C ARG A 99 -17.87 -14.68 16.86
N GLY A 100 -18.88 -13.86 16.58
CA GLY A 100 -19.12 -12.60 17.26
C GLY A 100 -18.01 -11.55 17.04
N LEU A 101 -17.27 -11.66 15.93
CA LEU A 101 -16.15 -10.78 15.59
C LEU A 101 -16.59 -9.68 14.60
N LYS A 102 -15.87 -8.56 14.62
CA LYS A 102 -16.01 -7.53 13.59
C LYS A 102 -15.18 -7.90 12.37
N VAL A 103 -15.75 -7.69 11.18
CA VAL A 103 -15.05 -7.93 9.91
C VAL A 103 -13.86 -6.97 9.77
N ASN A 104 -12.67 -7.51 9.60
CA ASN A 104 -11.46 -6.73 9.37
C ASN A 104 -10.51 -7.45 8.40
N TYR A 105 -10.39 -6.90 7.20
CA TYR A 105 -9.52 -7.43 6.14
C TYR A 105 -8.01 -7.10 6.33
N ALA A 106 -7.65 -6.36 7.38
CA ALA A 106 -6.24 -6.12 7.71
C ALA A 106 -5.64 -7.24 8.59
N LEU A 107 -6.47 -8.17 9.07
CA LEU A 107 -6.02 -9.30 9.89
C LEU A 107 -5.68 -10.51 9.01
N LEU A 108 -4.71 -11.31 9.46
CA LEU A 108 -4.34 -12.54 8.77
C LEU A 108 -5.48 -13.57 8.75
N GLU A 109 -6.40 -13.54 9.70
CA GLU A 109 -7.61 -14.37 9.74
C GLU A 109 -8.56 -14.13 8.55
N ALA A 110 -8.40 -13.00 7.86
CA ALA A 110 -9.13 -12.73 6.62
C ALA A 110 -8.54 -13.47 5.41
N LEU A 111 -7.38 -14.11 5.56
CA LEU A 111 -6.70 -14.87 4.51
C LEU A 111 -7.03 -16.37 4.61
N TYR A 112 -6.97 -17.06 3.48
CA TYR A 112 -6.84 -18.50 3.41
C TYR A 112 -5.37 -18.88 3.65
N LEU A 113 -4.97 -18.93 4.94
CA LEU A 113 -3.58 -19.17 5.32
C LEU A 113 -3.09 -20.56 4.88
N ASP A 114 -3.94 -21.59 5.00
CA ASP A 114 -3.57 -22.95 4.60
C ASP A 114 -3.26 -23.05 3.10
N GLU A 115 -4.02 -22.32 2.27
CA GLU A 115 -3.78 -22.27 0.83
C GLU A 115 -2.52 -21.46 0.49
N LEU A 116 -2.25 -20.38 1.23
CA LEU A 116 -0.99 -19.65 1.09
C LEU A 116 0.21 -20.53 1.44
N GLU A 117 0.12 -21.28 2.53
CA GLU A 117 1.14 -22.24 2.97
C GLU A 117 1.40 -23.30 1.89
N GLU A 118 0.32 -23.92 1.35
CA GLU A 118 0.42 -24.91 0.27
C GLU A 118 1.08 -24.31 -0.96
N CYS A 119 0.66 -23.12 -1.41
CA CYS A 119 1.28 -22.42 -2.54
C CYS A 119 2.78 -22.17 -2.30
N MET A 120 3.15 -21.70 -1.12
CA MET A 120 4.56 -21.45 -0.78
C MET A 120 5.37 -22.73 -0.76
N SER A 121 4.81 -23.83 -0.22
CA SER A 121 5.45 -25.13 -0.23
C SER A 121 5.74 -25.63 -1.64
N LEU A 122 4.75 -25.59 -2.55
CA LEU A 122 4.92 -25.97 -3.97
C LEU A 122 5.99 -25.11 -4.65
N ILE A 123 5.97 -23.79 -4.42
CA ILE A 123 6.95 -22.84 -4.99
C ILE A 123 8.37 -23.19 -4.54
N HIS A 124 8.56 -23.52 -3.27
CA HIS A 124 9.88 -23.88 -2.73
C HIS A 124 10.37 -25.24 -3.26
N GLN A 125 9.48 -26.17 -3.58
CA GLN A 125 9.81 -27.44 -4.21
C GLN A 125 10.09 -27.32 -5.71
N GLY A 126 9.92 -26.13 -6.30
CA GLY A 126 10.04 -25.91 -7.75
C GLY A 126 8.83 -26.45 -8.54
N GLU A 127 7.75 -26.77 -7.85
CA GLU A 127 6.51 -27.23 -8.46
C GLU A 127 5.61 -26.07 -8.86
N THR A 128 4.57 -26.36 -9.65
CA THR A 128 3.61 -25.37 -10.09
C THR A 128 2.56 -25.11 -9.02
N ALA A 129 2.55 -23.91 -8.44
CA ALA A 129 1.50 -23.41 -7.57
C ALA A 129 0.40 -22.69 -8.39
N LEU A 130 -0.85 -22.77 -7.94
CA LEU A 130 -1.97 -22.02 -8.50
C LEU A 130 -2.23 -20.76 -7.66
N LEU A 131 -1.69 -19.64 -8.10
CA LEU A 131 -1.83 -18.35 -7.40
C LEU A 131 -3.21 -17.74 -7.67
N PRO A 132 -4.00 -17.43 -6.62
CA PRO A 132 -5.31 -16.83 -6.80
C PRO A 132 -5.22 -15.36 -7.24
N VAL A 133 -6.22 -14.92 -8.00
CA VAL A 133 -6.46 -13.52 -8.34
C VAL A 133 -7.70 -13.04 -7.61
N TYR A 134 -7.54 -12.00 -6.79
CA TYR A 134 -8.63 -11.41 -6.03
C TYR A 134 -9.11 -10.11 -6.67
N ASP A 135 -10.38 -10.06 -7.02
CA ASP A 135 -11.04 -8.86 -7.50
C ASP A 135 -11.54 -8.02 -6.33
N ARG A 136 -10.87 -6.92 -6.06
CA ARG A 136 -11.21 -6.03 -4.93
C ARG A 136 -12.54 -5.29 -5.12
N LYS A 137 -12.96 -5.06 -6.37
CA LYS A 137 -14.23 -4.41 -6.68
C LYS A 137 -15.40 -5.31 -6.29
N TRP A 138 -15.32 -6.57 -6.64
CA TRP A 138 -16.34 -7.57 -6.36
C TRP A 138 -16.10 -8.34 -5.05
N ALA A 139 -14.97 -8.06 -4.39
CA ALA A 139 -14.55 -8.70 -3.14
C ALA A 139 -14.62 -10.24 -3.20
N THR A 140 -14.14 -10.80 -4.30
CA THR A 140 -14.18 -12.24 -4.57
C THR A 140 -12.97 -12.70 -5.38
N ARG A 141 -12.66 -13.98 -5.32
CA ARG A 141 -11.66 -14.63 -6.16
C ARG A 141 -12.25 -14.88 -7.55
N ARG A 142 -11.43 -14.70 -8.58
CA ARG A 142 -11.87 -14.86 -9.98
C ARG A 142 -11.22 -16.04 -10.69
N GLU A 143 -9.92 -16.18 -10.56
CA GLU A 143 -9.15 -17.16 -11.32
C GLU A 143 -7.93 -17.62 -10.53
N LEU A 144 -7.31 -18.69 -11.01
CA LEU A 144 -6.04 -19.22 -10.52
C LEU A 144 -5.02 -19.15 -11.65
N ILE A 145 -3.86 -18.55 -11.38
CA ILE A 145 -2.78 -18.42 -12.36
C ILE A 145 -1.67 -19.41 -12.01
N PRO A 146 -1.30 -20.33 -12.91
CA PRO A 146 -0.18 -21.22 -12.64
C PRO A 146 1.13 -20.45 -12.59
N PHE A 147 1.94 -20.74 -11.58
CA PHE A 147 3.26 -20.15 -11.39
C PHE A 147 4.24 -21.23 -10.94
N THR A 148 5.35 -21.34 -11.67
CA THR A 148 6.50 -22.18 -11.31
C THR A 148 7.69 -21.26 -11.12
N LYS A 149 8.32 -21.29 -9.95
CA LYS A 149 9.50 -20.48 -9.65
C LYS A 149 10.70 -20.99 -10.42
N ARG A 150 11.43 -20.08 -11.05
CA ARG A 150 12.69 -20.39 -11.71
C ARG A 150 13.84 -20.33 -10.73
N GLU A 151 14.93 -21.06 -11.01
CA GLU A 151 16.16 -20.97 -10.24
C GLU A 151 16.68 -19.52 -10.19
N GLY A 152 17.09 -19.07 -9.02
CA GLY A 152 17.54 -17.69 -8.79
C GLY A 152 16.46 -16.62 -8.83
N GLN A 153 15.19 -16.98 -9.04
CA GLN A 153 14.10 -16.03 -9.08
C GLN A 153 13.74 -15.53 -7.67
N VAL A 154 13.77 -14.21 -7.48
CA VAL A 154 13.40 -13.54 -6.22
C VAL A 154 11.88 -13.50 -6.06
N LEU A 155 11.39 -13.87 -4.88
CA LEU A 155 10.00 -13.67 -4.49
C LEU A 155 9.87 -12.34 -3.76
N ILE A 156 8.91 -11.51 -4.18
CA ILE A 156 8.53 -10.28 -3.50
C ILE A 156 7.11 -10.50 -2.96
N ILE A 157 6.99 -10.71 -1.66
CA ILE A 157 5.68 -10.95 -1.03
C ILE A 157 5.22 -9.65 -0.36
N GLU A 158 4.07 -9.11 -0.78
CA GLU A 158 3.56 -7.85 -0.26
C GLU A 158 2.22 -8.03 0.45
N GLY A 159 2.02 -7.30 1.55
CA GLY A 159 0.75 -7.27 2.25
C GLY A 159 0.90 -6.79 3.69
N SER A 160 -0.22 -6.37 4.29
CA SER A 160 -0.21 -6.02 5.71
C SER A 160 -0.04 -7.28 6.55
N GLY A 161 0.93 -7.27 7.47
CA GLY A 161 1.26 -8.41 8.31
C GLY A 161 2.08 -9.50 7.62
N VAL A 162 2.66 -9.24 6.43
CA VAL A 162 3.51 -10.22 5.74
C VAL A 162 4.73 -10.62 6.57
N ASN A 163 5.13 -9.77 7.52
CA ASN A 163 6.26 -10.03 8.42
C ASN A 163 5.85 -10.75 9.72
N ASP A 164 4.58 -11.15 9.87
CA ASP A 164 4.09 -11.99 10.98
C ASP A 164 4.79 -13.36 10.98
N GLY A 165 5.07 -13.89 12.16
CA GLY A 165 5.75 -15.18 12.33
C GLY A 165 5.10 -16.35 11.59
N ARG A 166 3.76 -16.34 11.47
CA ARG A 166 3.00 -17.36 10.71
C ARG A 166 3.34 -17.32 9.21
N ILE A 167 3.43 -16.13 8.61
CA ILE A 167 3.81 -15.99 7.20
C ILE A 167 5.28 -16.35 7.02
N ARG A 168 6.13 -15.91 7.93
CA ARG A 168 7.58 -16.23 7.88
C ARG A 168 7.85 -17.73 8.01
N SER A 169 7.01 -18.48 8.74
CA SER A 169 7.18 -19.95 8.85
C SER A 169 6.88 -20.70 7.55
N PHE A 170 6.23 -20.07 6.57
CA PHE A 170 6.01 -20.65 5.24
C PHE A 170 7.23 -20.51 4.32
N LEU A 171 8.25 -19.76 4.73
CA LEU A 171 9.49 -19.59 3.98
C LEU A 171 10.49 -20.69 4.37
N THR A 172 11.39 -21.05 3.45
CA THR A 172 12.45 -21.99 3.75
C THR A 172 13.48 -21.39 4.70
N ALA A 173 14.04 -22.21 5.58
CA ALA A 173 15.05 -21.78 6.56
C ALA A 173 16.32 -21.20 5.91
N ASP A 174 16.63 -21.64 4.69
CA ASP A 174 17.81 -21.21 3.92
C ASP A 174 17.57 -19.93 3.12
N SER A 175 16.31 -19.42 3.06
CA SER A 175 16.01 -18.19 2.35
C SER A 175 16.57 -16.97 3.08
N ARG A 176 17.31 -16.13 2.35
CA ARG A 176 17.68 -14.79 2.81
C ARG A 176 16.45 -13.90 2.74
N VAL A 177 15.87 -13.56 3.89
CA VAL A 177 14.74 -12.64 3.97
C VAL A 177 15.25 -11.21 4.07
N ILE A 178 14.72 -10.33 3.20
CA ILE A 178 14.90 -8.88 3.28
C ILE A 178 13.51 -8.28 3.57
N SER A 179 13.39 -7.65 4.73
CA SER A 179 12.13 -7.12 5.24
C SER A 179 12.05 -5.60 5.09
N LEU A 180 10.96 -5.12 4.50
CA LEU A 180 10.72 -3.70 4.22
C LEU A 180 9.49 -3.21 4.98
N LYS A 181 9.63 -2.09 5.72
CA LYS A 181 8.50 -1.33 6.25
C LYS A 181 8.17 -0.21 5.27
N VAL A 182 6.99 -0.27 4.65
CA VAL A 182 6.52 0.75 3.70
C VAL A 182 5.45 1.61 4.38
N ASP A 183 5.67 2.91 4.46
CA ASP A 183 4.68 3.86 4.99
C ASP A 183 4.89 5.26 4.35
N LEU A 184 3.98 6.19 4.64
CA LEU A 184 4.18 7.62 4.43
C LEU A 184 4.85 8.18 5.68
N LEU A 185 6.06 8.70 5.54
CA LEU A 185 6.83 9.18 6.68
C LEU A 185 6.84 10.70 6.78
N ARG A 186 6.58 11.39 5.66
CA ARG A 186 6.61 12.86 5.62
C ARG A 186 5.22 13.45 5.72
N ALA A 187 5.14 14.61 6.31
CA ALA A 187 3.96 15.45 6.32
C ALA A 187 4.03 16.45 5.16
N TYR A 188 2.88 16.88 4.69
CA TYR A 188 2.76 17.91 3.69
C TYR A 188 2.41 19.23 4.36
N CYS A 189 3.21 20.27 4.07
CA CYS A 189 2.98 21.63 4.53
C CYS A 189 2.75 22.55 3.35
N SER A 190 1.68 23.33 3.39
CA SER A 190 1.52 24.51 2.54
C SER A 190 1.42 25.74 3.45
N ASN A 191 1.58 26.94 2.88
CA ASN A 191 1.45 28.22 3.61
C ASN A 191 0.08 28.37 4.32
N ALA A 192 -0.88 27.49 4.02
CA ALA A 192 -2.24 27.59 4.50
C ALA A 192 -2.79 26.25 5.08
N GLY A 193 -1.99 25.18 5.14
CA GLY A 193 -2.48 23.92 5.68
C GLY A 193 -1.40 22.88 5.95
N TRP A 194 -1.69 22.01 6.89
CA TRP A 194 -0.85 20.89 7.29
C TRP A 194 -1.60 19.59 7.08
N PHE A 195 -0.98 18.61 6.41
CA PHE A 195 -1.47 17.24 6.28
C PHE A 195 -0.44 16.28 6.85
N SER A 196 -0.84 15.53 7.86
CA SER A 196 -0.02 14.47 8.41
C SER A 196 0.08 13.28 7.46
N SER A 197 1.03 12.39 7.68
CA SER A 197 1.11 11.13 6.95
C SER A 197 -0.18 10.30 7.04
N SER A 198 -0.87 10.37 8.19
CA SER A 198 -2.18 9.72 8.35
C SER A 198 -3.28 10.40 7.54
N ASP A 199 -3.25 11.72 7.35
CA ASP A 199 -4.18 12.43 6.46
C ASP A 199 -3.95 12.05 5.00
N LEU A 200 -2.70 11.90 4.58
CA LEU A 200 -2.37 11.45 3.21
C LEU A 200 -2.82 10.00 2.98
N ARG A 201 -2.61 9.09 3.95
CA ARG A 201 -3.15 7.71 3.84
C ARG A 201 -4.67 7.70 3.80
N PHE A 202 -5.32 8.55 4.59
CA PHE A 202 -6.77 8.76 4.54
C PHE A 202 -7.21 9.19 3.12
N ALA A 203 -6.55 10.18 2.54
CA ALA A 203 -6.83 10.65 1.19
C ALA A 203 -6.70 9.53 0.15
N ARG A 204 -5.57 8.79 0.17
CA ARG A 204 -5.35 7.62 -0.69
C ARG A 204 -6.46 6.57 -0.54
N ARG A 205 -6.88 6.30 0.71
CA ARG A 205 -7.92 5.32 0.98
C ARG A 205 -9.25 5.71 0.37
N PHE A 206 -9.67 6.98 0.54
CA PHE A 206 -10.94 7.47 -0.02
C PHE A 206 -10.93 7.41 -1.54
N VAL A 207 -9.86 7.86 -2.17
CA VAL A 207 -9.77 7.83 -3.63
C VAL A 207 -9.75 6.40 -4.16
N ARG A 208 -8.89 5.53 -3.62
CA ARG A 208 -8.82 4.13 -4.04
C ARG A 208 -10.16 3.39 -3.85
N ASP A 209 -10.70 3.42 -2.65
CA ASP A 209 -11.88 2.63 -2.31
C ASP A 209 -13.15 3.22 -2.94
N GLY A 210 -13.24 4.55 -3.05
CA GLY A 210 -14.35 5.23 -3.68
C GLY A 210 -14.38 5.08 -5.19
N LEU A 211 -13.25 5.33 -5.87
CA LEU A 211 -13.20 5.31 -7.34
C LEU A 211 -13.00 3.90 -7.90
N LEU A 212 -12.03 3.15 -7.37
CA LEU A 212 -11.70 1.85 -7.96
C LEU A 212 -12.63 0.74 -7.48
N TYR A 213 -13.06 0.79 -6.22
CA TYR A 213 -13.88 -0.30 -5.65
C TYR A 213 -15.36 0.09 -5.51
N GLY A 214 -15.74 1.34 -5.81
CA GLY A 214 -17.12 1.81 -5.73
C GLY A 214 -17.70 1.77 -4.31
N ARG A 215 -16.86 1.86 -3.27
CA ARG A 215 -17.30 1.81 -1.89
C ARG A 215 -17.91 3.13 -1.46
N GLY A 216 -19.03 3.06 -0.76
CA GLY A 216 -19.65 4.24 -0.17
C GLY A 216 -18.78 4.86 0.94
N VAL A 217 -18.81 6.19 1.05
CA VAL A 217 -18.02 7.00 1.99
C VAL A 217 -18.19 6.54 3.44
N GLU A 218 -19.41 6.28 3.87
CA GLU A 218 -19.75 5.83 5.23
C GLU A 218 -19.03 4.51 5.58
N ARG A 219 -18.95 3.59 4.62
CA ARG A 219 -18.27 2.33 4.78
C ARG A 219 -16.76 2.52 4.90
N ILE A 220 -16.18 3.40 4.09
CA ILE A 220 -14.73 3.68 4.14
C ILE A 220 -14.35 4.25 5.51
N TYR A 221 -15.15 5.18 6.04
CA TYR A 221 -14.94 5.71 7.39
C TYR A 221 -15.03 4.63 8.47
N ALA A 222 -16.05 3.77 8.40
CA ALA A 222 -16.24 2.69 9.36
C ALA A 222 -15.05 1.70 9.36
N ASP A 223 -14.56 1.34 8.18
CA ASP A 223 -13.39 0.46 8.02
C ASP A 223 -12.12 1.11 8.62
N LEU A 224 -11.91 2.42 8.39
CA LEU A 224 -10.79 3.17 8.97
C LEU A 224 -10.87 3.27 10.49
N GLU A 225 -12.05 3.50 11.07
CA GLU A 225 -12.23 3.50 12.52
C GLU A 225 -11.87 2.13 13.13
N LEU A 226 -12.31 1.06 12.47
CA LEU A 226 -12.03 -0.30 12.91
C LEU A 226 -10.52 -0.61 12.89
N GLU A 227 -9.82 -0.26 11.81
CA GLU A 227 -8.37 -0.40 11.70
C GLU A 227 -7.64 0.37 12.80
N ARG A 228 -8.05 1.63 13.09
CA ARG A 228 -7.48 2.44 14.16
C ARG A 228 -7.71 1.86 15.56
N MET A 229 -8.91 1.33 15.81
CA MET A 229 -9.23 0.69 17.09
C MET A 229 -8.37 -0.55 17.34
N GLN A 230 -8.08 -1.32 16.30
CA GLN A 230 -7.29 -2.53 16.41
C GLN A 230 -5.80 -2.22 16.56
N ALA A 231 -5.26 -1.27 15.82
CA ALA A 231 -3.89 -0.82 16.00
C ALA A 231 -3.60 -0.37 17.44
N ARG A 232 -4.59 0.27 18.10
CA ARG A 232 -4.49 0.64 19.53
C ARG A 232 -4.52 -0.57 20.47
N LYS A 233 -5.27 -1.63 20.15
CA LYS A 233 -5.40 -2.83 20.98
C LYS A 233 -4.18 -3.74 20.88
N SER A 234 -3.50 -3.75 19.75
CA SER A 234 -2.28 -4.55 19.53
C SER A 234 -1.06 -4.04 20.31
N GLY A 235 -1.22 -3.00 21.11
CA GLY A 235 -0.24 -2.60 22.12
C GLY A 235 1.07 -2.02 21.60
N GLY A 236 1.05 -1.37 20.45
CA GLY A 236 2.26 -0.83 19.84
C GLY A 236 2.92 -1.82 18.87
N GLU A 237 3.78 -1.30 18.04
CA GLU A 237 4.56 -2.07 17.07
C GLU A 237 5.25 -3.23 17.82
N SER A 238 5.01 -4.47 17.39
CA SER A 238 5.89 -5.57 17.79
C SER A 238 7.31 -5.14 17.41
N GLU A 239 8.31 -5.48 18.21
CA GLU A 239 9.74 -5.18 17.96
C GLU A 239 10.27 -5.94 16.72
N VAL A 240 9.50 -5.91 15.63
CA VAL A 240 9.94 -6.51 14.37
C VAL A 240 10.93 -5.53 13.74
N SER A 241 12.19 -5.92 13.72
CA SER A 241 13.21 -5.19 13.00
C SER A 241 12.99 -5.36 11.49
N PHE A 242 13.05 -4.25 10.77
CA PHE A 242 13.03 -4.22 9.30
C PHE A 242 14.42 -3.85 8.79
N ASP A 243 14.83 -4.48 7.69
CA ASP A 243 16.12 -4.16 7.05
C ASP A 243 16.08 -2.77 6.39
N PHE A 244 14.91 -2.37 5.86
CA PHE A 244 14.71 -1.05 5.25
C PHE A 244 13.36 -0.46 5.66
N THR A 245 13.34 0.86 5.80
CA THR A 245 12.11 1.65 5.91
C THR A 245 11.97 2.50 4.66
N ILE A 246 10.83 2.35 3.98
CA ILE A 246 10.54 2.98 2.68
C ILE A 246 9.48 4.05 2.87
N ASP A 247 9.80 5.26 2.48
CA ASP A 247 8.88 6.39 2.47
C ASP A 247 8.25 6.56 1.08
N THR A 248 6.95 6.33 1.01
CA THR A 248 6.17 6.47 -0.23
C THR A 248 5.44 7.81 -0.32
N THR A 249 5.81 8.80 0.48
CA THR A 249 5.21 10.13 0.42
C THR A 249 5.60 10.84 -0.87
N LEU A 250 4.60 11.19 -1.69
CA LEU A 250 4.79 11.97 -2.91
C LEU A 250 4.31 13.41 -2.67
N GLY A 251 5.19 14.38 -2.85
CA GLY A 251 4.92 15.78 -2.50
C GLY A 251 3.77 16.42 -3.28
N TYR A 252 3.42 15.88 -4.43
CA TYR A 252 2.35 16.38 -5.30
C TYR A 252 0.98 15.75 -5.04
N GLU A 253 0.88 14.71 -4.19
CA GLU A 253 -0.37 13.95 -4.01
C GLU A 253 -1.58 14.80 -3.59
N PRO A 254 -1.49 15.68 -2.59
CA PRO A 254 -2.65 16.47 -2.19
C PRO A 254 -3.20 17.32 -3.32
N LEU A 255 -2.34 17.77 -4.24
CA LEU A 255 -2.73 18.59 -5.38
C LEU A 255 -3.57 17.78 -6.40
N ILE A 256 -3.13 16.56 -6.68
CA ILE A 256 -3.77 15.67 -7.67
C ILE A 256 -5.05 15.06 -7.12
N LEU A 257 -5.07 14.74 -5.81
CA LEU A 257 -6.22 14.12 -5.17
C LEU A 257 -7.37 15.08 -4.89
N LYS A 258 -7.13 16.39 -4.95
CA LYS A 258 -8.06 17.43 -4.51
C LYS A 258 -9.46 17.24 -5.09
N ASN A 259 -9.60 17.18 -6.40
CA ASN A 259 -10.90 17.10 -7.06
C ASN A 259 -11.66 15.82 -6.73
N GLU A 260 -10.97 14.69 -6.68
CA GLU A 260 -11.60 13.41 -6.39
C GLU A 260 -12.08 13.35 -4.93
N LEU A 261 -11.28 13.90 -4.02
CA LEU A 261 -11.65 13.99 -2.61
C LEU A 261 -12.87 14.92 -2.41
N HIS A 262 -12.95 16.04 -3.15
CA HIS A 262 -14.13 16.90 -3.13
C HIS A 262 -15.39 16.17 -3.59
N LYS A 263 -15.32 15.41 -4.68
CA LYS A 263 -16.44 14.58 -5.16
C LYS A 263 -16.87 13.55 -4.13
N ILE A 264 -15.91 12.83 -3.55
CA ILE A 264 -16.17 11.73 -2.62
C ILE A 264 -16.64 12.25 -1.26
N LEU A 265 -15.86 13.11 -0.60
CA LEU A 265 -16.16 13.60 0.75
C LEU A 265 -17.27 14.64 0.76
N GLY A 266 -17.44 15.42 -0.33
CA GLY A 266 -18.54 16.36 -0.47
C GLY A 266 -19.92 15.70 -0.62
N SER A 267 -19.96 14.40 -0.92
CA SER A 267 -21.21 13.62 -0.96
C SER A 267 -21.73 13.21 0.43
N VAL A 268 -20.95 13.46 1.50
CA VAL A 268 -21.36 13.12 2.87
C VAL A 268 -22.49 14.03 3.33
N LYS A 269 -23.64 13.44 3.67
CA LYS A 269 -24.82 14.18 4.10
C LYS A 269 -24.64 14.86 5.46
N SER A 270 -25.32 15.98 5.68
CA SER A 270 -25.24 16.76 6.92
C SER A 270 -25.60 15.98 8.18
N GLU A 271 -26.46 14.97 8.05
CA GLU A 271 -26.92 14.11 9.14
C GLU A 271 -25.89 13.01 9.50
N SER A 272 -24.89 12.80 8.65
CA SER A 272 -23.85 11.81 8.90
C SER A 272 -22.96 12.23 10.05
N ARG A 273 -22.63 11.27 10.93
CA ARG A 273 -21.62 11.46 11.97
C ARG A 273 -20.22 11.83 11.42
N TYR A 274 -19.99 11.60 10.14
CA TYR A 274 -18.73 11.89 9.46
C TYR A 274 -18.71 13.26 8.77
N TYR A 275 -19.86 13.96 8.71
CA TYR A 275 -19.98 15.25 8.00
C TYR A 275 -18.94 16.27 8.45
N LEU A 276 -18.82 16.49 9.77
CA LEU A 276 -17.89 17.47 10.30
C LEU A 276 -16.42 17.12 10.00
N SER A 277 -16.07 15.83 10.05
CA SER A 277 -14.71 15.37 9.71
C SER A 277 -14.39 15.57 8.24
N SER A 278 -15.35 15.26 7.35
CA SER A 278 -15.22 15.47 5.91
C SER A 278 -15.07 16.95 5.57
N THR A 279 -15.94 17.81 6.13
CA THR A 279 -15.89 19.27 5.89
C THR A 279 -14.58 19.88 6.37
N LYS A 280 -14.09 19.49 7.57
CA LYS A 280 -12.78 19.94 8.08
C LYS A 280 -11.62 19.50 7.20
N PHE A 281 -11.67 18.28 6.67
CA PHE A 281 -10.63 17.80 5.75
C PHE A 281 -10.65 18.60 4.45
N LEU A 282 -11.83 18.78 3.84
CA LEU A 282 -12.00 19.54 2.61
C LEU A 282 -11.57 21.01 2.76
N SER A 283 -11.93 21.68 3.86
CA SER A 283 -11.51 23.07 4.10
C SER A 283 -9.98 23.25 4.16
N ARG A 284 -9.26 22.25 4.69
CA ARG A 284 -7.79 22.24 4.61
C ARG A 284 -7.31 22.00 3.18
N LEU A 285 -7.97 21.09 2.46
CA LEU A 285 -7.61 20.75 1.09
C LEU A 285 -7.86 21.93 0.13
N ASP A 286 -8.83 22.81 0.42
CA ASP A 286 -9.09 24.04 -0.35
C ASP A 286 -7.90 25.00 -0.37
N THR A 287 -7.05 24.96 0.65
CA THR A 287 -5.85 25.77 0.73
C THR A 287 -4.73 25.30 -0.19
N VAL A 288 -4.81 24.08 -0.71
CA VAL A 288 -3.83 23.47 -1.61
C VAL A 288 -4.19 23.79 -3.06
N PRO A 289 -3.23 24.15 -3.94
CA PRO A 289 -3.52 24.29 -5.37
C PRO A 289 -3.95 22.95 -5.98
N GLU A 290 -4.69 23.03 -7.07
CA GLU A 290 -5.07 21.89 -7.86
C GLU A 290 -4.01 21.58 -8.91
N LEU A 291 -3.78 20.29 -9.18
CA LEU A 291 -2.92 19.82 -10.24
C LEU A 291 -3.68 18.81 -11.10
N ASP A 292 -3.66 19.04 -12.42
CA ASP A 292 -4.23 18.07 -13.36
C ASP A 292 -3.35 16.85 -13.51
N ARG A 293 -3.96 15.67 -13.68
CA ARG A 293 -3.26 14.39 -13.84
C ARG A 293 -2.39 14.30 -15.09
N SER A 294 -2.66 15.12 -16.11
CA SER A 294 -1.84 15.18 -17.32
C SER A 294 -0.39 15.58 -17.08
N PHE A 295 -0.11 16.24 -15.94
CA PHE A 295 1.26 16.57 -15.54
C PHE A 295 2.06 15.35 -15.06
N LEU A 296 1.40 14.21 -14.72
CA LEU A 296 2.13 13.04 -14.29
C LEU A 296 2.82 12.33 -15.46
N PRO A 297 4.11 11.97 -15.31
CA PRO A 297 4.82 11.17 -16.31
C PRO A 297 4.13 9.80 -16.50
N GLU A 298 4.28 9.21 -17.70
CA GLU A 298 3.65 7.91 -18.01
C GLU A 298 4.08 6.79 -17.05
N GLY A 299 5.32 6.82 -16.58
CA GLY A 299 5.89 5.85 -15.65
C GLY A 299 5.62 6.16 -14.18
N SER A 300 4.81 7.18 -13.85
CA SER A 300 4.52 7.52 -12.46
C SER A 300 3.85 6.37 -11.73
N ILE A 301 4.39 6.03 -10.58
CA ILE A 301 3.79 5.08 -9.63
C ILE A 301 2.35 5.46 -9.31
N TYR A 302 2.07 6.74 -9.29
CA TYR A 302 0.74 7.25 -8.99
C TYR A 302 -0.31 6.83 -10.01
N LYS A 303 0.05 6.67 -11.29
CA LYS A 303 -0.85 6.14 -12.33
C LYS A 303 -1.27 4.69 -12.11
N THR A 304 -0.49 3.93 -11.34
CA THR A 304 -0.89 2.57 -10.94
C THR A 304 -1.86 2.57 -9.76
N PHE A 305 -2.03 3.71 -9.10
CA PHE A 305 -2.86 3.88 -7.90
C PHE A 305 -4.29 4.32 -8.20
N ILE A 306 -4.51 4.94 -9.39
CA ILE A 306 -5.79 5.57 -9.77
C ILE A 306 -6.22 5.14 -11.16
#